data_e931663c151f2e0db563c9fbfbf72e5c
#
_entry.id   e931663c151f2e0db563c9fbfbf72e5c
#
_cell.length_a   1.000
_cell.length_b   1.000
_cell.length_c   1.000
_cell.angle_alpha   90.00
_cell.angle_beta   90.00
_cell.angle_gamma   90.00
#
_symmetry.space_group_name_H-M   'P 1'
#
loop_
_entity.id
_entity.type
_entity.pdbx_description
1 polymer ?
#
loop_
_entity_poly.entity_id
_entity_poly.type
_entity_poly.pdbx_seq_one_letter_code
_entity_poly.pdbx_strand_id
1 'polypeptide(L)'
;GLSRWFTDKERGSFYGFWSASHNIGEAMTFIIVASIVSALGWRYGFLGAGIVGLVGALVVWRFFHDIPQGKGLPAVNAPARKKEPDVLETEAFNRAQKAVLRNPAIWILALSSAFMYISRYAVNSWGVFYLQAEKGYSTLDAGFIISISSVCGIVGTMFSGVISDKFFGGRRNVPALIFGLVNVLALCLFLLVPGAHFWVDVLAMVLFGLGIGVLICFLG
;
A
#
# COMPACT_ATOMS: atom_id res chain seq x y z
N GLY A 1 -7.67 -5.34 -15.78
CA GLY A 1 -7.28 -6.73 -15.50
C GLY A 1 -8.35 -7.48 -14.73
N LEU A 2 -8.45 -7.31 -13.41
CA LEU A 2 -9.32 -8.13 -12.53
C LEU A 2 -10.80 -8.18 -12.92
N SER A 3 -11.36 -7.09 -13.42
CA SER A 3 -12.77 -7.03 -13.86
C SER A 3 -13.11 -7.92 -15.06
N ARG A 4 -12.10 -8.40 -15.79
CA ARG A 4 -12.29 -9.32 -16.93
C ARG A 4 -12.20 -10.79 -16.53
N TRP A 5 -11.60 -11.08 -15.37
CA TRP A 5 -11.34 -12.43 -14.88
C TRP A 5 -12.30 -12.87 -13.77
N PHE A 6 -12.85 -11.91 -13.01
CA PHE A 6 -13.67 -12.19 -11.85
C PHE A 6 -15.02 -11.48 -11.90
N THR A 7 -16.04 -12.11 -11.34
CA THR A 7 -17.37 -11.53 -11.19
C THR A 7 -17.35 -10.38 -10.18
N ASP A 8 -18.37 -9.51 -10.19
CA ASP A 8 -18.47 -8.38 -9.26
C ASP A 8 -18.49 -8.83 -7.78
N LYS A 9 -19.01 -10.04 -7.49
CA LYS A 9 -19.06 -10.62 -6.14
C LYS A 9 -17.69 -11.08 -5.63
N GLU A 10 -16.85 -11.59 -6.52
CA GLU A 10 -15.54 -12.17 -6.19
C GLU A 10 -14.42 -11.13 -6.26
N ARG A 11 -14.61 -10.09 -7.05
CA ARG A 11 -13.60 -9.06 -7.33
C ARG A 11 -13.02 -8.43 -6.07
N GLY A 12 -13.86 -8.21 -5.04
CA GLY A 12 -13.41 -7.63 -3.77
C GLY A 12 -12.35 -8.47 -3.06
N SER A 13 -12.57 -9.79 -2.98
CA SER A 13 -11.63 -10.72 -2.33
C SER A 13 -10.29 -10.79 -3.10
N PHE A 14 -10.36 -10.92 -4.43
CA PHE A 14 -9.16 -10.95 -5.27
C PHE A 14 -8.41 -9.61 -5.28
N TYR A 15 -9.12 -8.49 -5.20
CA TYR A 15 -8.51 -7.17 -5.02
C TYR A 15 -7.76 -7.06 -3.69
N GLY A 16 -8.34 -7.60 -2.61
CA GLY A 16 -7.68 -7.69 -1.31
C GLY A 16 -6.37 -8.49 -1.37
N PHE A 17 -6.38 -9.66 -2.01
CA PHE A 17 -5.18 -10.46 -2.25
C PHE A 17 -4.13 -9.70 -3.07
N TRP A 18 -4.56 -9.04 -4.14
CA TRP A 18 -3.67 -8.25 -4.97
C TRP A 18 -3.06 -7.08 -4.20
N SER A 19 -3.83 -6.39 -3.37
CA SER A 19 -3.34 -5.30 -2.52
C SER A 19 -2.36 -5.80 -1.45
N ALA A 20 -2.62 -6.96 -0.86
CA ALA A 20 -1.72 -7.57 0.12
C ALA A 20 -0.33 -7.90 -0.48
N SER A 21 -0.27 -8.31 -1.75
CA SER A 21 0.97 -8.64 -2.44
C SER A 21 1.97 -7.48 -2.47
N HIS A 22 1.49 -6.23 -2.54
CA HIS A 22 2.32 -5.03 -2.50
C HIS A 22 3.09 -4.92 -1.16
N ASN A 23 2.38 -5.06 -0.05
CA ASN A 23 3.00 -4.99 1.28
C ASN A 23 3.94 -6.17 1.54
N ILE A 24 3.59 -7.37 1.06
CA ILE A 24 4.47 -8.56 1.14
C ILE A 24 5.77 -8.29 0.36
N GLY A 25 5.67 -7.80 -0.88
CA GLY A 25 6.83 -7.46 -1.70
C GLY A 25 7.71 -6.40 -1.05
N GLU A 26 7.10 -5.37 -0.46
CA GLU A 26 7.82 -4.31 0.25
C GLU A 26 8.59 -4.85 1.47
N ALA A 27 7.94 -5.65 2.33
CA ALA A 27 8.58 -6.27 3.49
C ALA A 27 9.75 -7.19 3.08
N MET A 28 9.54 -8.05 2.07
CA MET A 28 10.58 -8.93 1.54
C MET A 28 11.76 -8.14 0.96
N THR A 29 11.49 -7.03 0.27
CA THR A 29 12.54 -6.19 -0.32
C THR A 29 13.47 -5.65 0.75
N PHE A 30 12.95 -5.11 1.86
CA PHE A 30 13.79 -4.59 2.94
C PHE A 30 14.69 -5.66 3.54
N ILE A 31 14.17 -6.86 3.80
CA ILE A 31 14.96 -7.96 4.38
C ILE A 31 16.00 -8.48 3.38
N ILE A 32 15.58 -8.79 2.17
CA ILE A 32 16.45 -9.40 1.15
C ILE A 32 17.55 -8.43 0.74
N VAL A 33 17.20 -7.18 0.43
CA VAL A 33 18.18 -6.18 -0.01
C VAL A 33 19.14 -5.83 1.13
N ALA A 34 18.64 -5.65 2.37
CA ALA A 34 19.52 -5.40 3.51
C ALA A 34 20.51 -6.54 3.74
N SER A 35 20.07 -7.81 3.60
CA SER A 35 20.94 -8.99 3.72
C SER A 35 22.00 -9.03 2.63
N ILE A 36 21.64 -8.78 1.39
CA ILE A 36 22.59 -8.75 0.26
C ILE A 36 23.59 -7.60 0.43
N VAL A 37 23.11 -6.42 0.77
CA VAL A 37 23.97 -5.23 0.95
C VAL A 37 24.96 -5.44 2.10
N SER A 38 24.51 -6.02 3.21
CA SER A 38 25.36 -6.32 4.35
C SER A 38 26.44 -7.36 4.05
N ALA A 39 26.12 -8.38 3.25
CA ALA A 39 27.04 -9.48 2.92
C ALA A 39 27.98 -9.17 1.76
N LEU A 40 27.49 -8.53 0.70
CA LEU A 40 28.17 -8.40 -0.59
C LEU A 40 28.39 -6.95 -1.02
N GLY A 41 27.77 -5.98 -0.33
CA GLY A 41 27.84 -4.57 -0.63
C GLY A 41 26.70 -4.08 -1.53
N TRP A 42 26.57 -2.75 -1.60
CA TRP A 42 25.43 -2.07 -2.23
C TRP A 42 25.22 -2.36 -3.73
N ARG A 43 26.32 -2.62 -4.47
CA ARG A 43 26.25 -2.95 -5.91
C ARG A 43 25.47 -4.23 -6.16
N TYR A 44 25.67 -5.24 -5.31
CA TYR A 44 24.96 -6.51 -5.41
C TYR A 44 23.49 -6.40 -4.96
N GLY A 45 23.16 -5.45 -4.10
CA GLY A 45 21.77 -5.11 -3.76
C GLY A 45 20.98 -4.67 -5.01
N PHE A 46 21.53 -3.76 -5.82
CA PHE A 46 20.92 -3.34 -7.09
C PHE A 46 20.87 -4.46 -8.13
N LEU A 47 21.96 -5.22 -8.27
CA LEU A 47 22.02 -6.35 -9.19
C LEU A 47 20.97 -7.41 -8.85
N GLY A 48 20.85 -7.76 -7.56
CA GLY A 48 19.84 -8.71 -7.08
C GLY A 48 18.42 -8.25 -7.37
N ALA A 49 18.10 -7.00 -7.08
CA ALA A 49 16.80 -6.41 -7.40
C ALA A 49 16.51 -6.43 -8.91
N GLY A 50 17.53 -6.13 -9.74
CA GLY A 50 17.43 -6.19 -11.20
C GLY A 50 17.14 -7.60 -11.72
N ILE A 51 17.83 -8.62 -11.18
CA ILE A 51 17.61 -10.04 -11.55
C ILE A 51 16.20 -10.48 -11.16
N VAL A 52 15.74 -10.16 -9.95
CA VAL A 52 14.37 -10.49 -9.51
C VAL A 52 13.33 -9.82 -10.41
N GLY A 53 13.55 -8.54 -10.77
CA GLY A 53 12.70 -7.82 -11.72
C GLY A 53 12.64 -8.48 -13.10
N LEU A 54 13.80 -8.91 -13.63
CA LEU A 54 13.88 -9.60 -14.91
C LEU A 54 13.15 -10.95 -14.88
N VAL A 55 13.36 -11.75 -13.84
CA VAL A 55 12.64 -13.01 -13.64
C VAL A 55 11.13 -12.77 -13.54
N GLY A 56 10.71 -11.75 -12.76
CA GLY A 56 9.31 -11.35 -12.68
C GLY A 56 8.72 -10.97 -14.04
N ALA A 57 9.45 -10.19 -14.83
CA ALA A 57 9.03 -9.81 -16.19
C ALA A 57 8.87 -11.03 -17.11
N LEU A 58 9.80 -11.99 -17.05
CA LEU A 58 9.72 -13.24 -17.82
C LEU A 58 8.52 -14.10 -17.40
N VAL A 59 8.24 -14.19 -16.10
CA VAL A 59 7.07 -14.91 -15.58
C VAL A 59 5.78 -14.24 -16.07
N VAL A 60 5.67 -12.93 -15.96
CA VAL A 60 4.50 -12.18 -16.47
C VAL A 60 4.35 -12.40 -17.97
N TRP A 61 5.42 -12.24 -18.75
CA TRP A 61 5.39 -12.45 -20.19
C TRP A 61 4.95 -13.87 -20.58
N ARG A 62 5.40 -14.89 -19.83
CA ARG A 62 5.09 -16.29 -20.15
C ARG A 62 3.70 -16.74 -19.71
N PHE A 63 3.19 -16.22 -18.60
CA PHE A 63 1.98 -16.73 -17.94
C PHE A 63 0.82 -15.75 -17.92
N PHE A 64 1.07 -14.45 -18.04
CA PHE A 64 0.02 -13.45 -17.95
C PHE A 64 -0.79 -13.36 -19.25
N HIS A 65 -2.13 -13.36 -19.10
CA HIS A 65 -3.08 -13.23 -20.20
C HIS A 65 -4.10 -12.15 -19.85
N ASP A 66 -4.33 -11.23 -20.77
CA ASP A 66 -5.23 -10.08 -20.55
C ASP A 66 -6.70 -10.46 -20.41
N ILE A 67 -7.11 -11.52 -21.11
CA ILE A 67 -8.52 -11.95 -21.20
C ILE A 67 -8.64 -13.46 -21.11
N PRO A 68 -9.73 -13.98 -20.44
CA PRO A 68 -9.99 -15.41 -20.31
C PRO A 68 -10.13 -16.12 -21.67
N GLN A 69 -10.69 -15.43 -22.66
CA GLN A 69 -10.91 -15.99 -24.01
C GLN A 69 -9.61 -16.41 -24.69
N GLY A 70 -8.48 -15.76 -24.40
CA GLY A 70 -7.17 -16.17 -24.90
C GLY A 70 -6.72 -17.55 -24.42
N LYS A 71 -7.37 -18.11 -23.40
CA LYS A 71 -7.21 -19.47 -22.86
C LYS A 71 -8.39 -20.41 -23.20
N GLY A 72 -9.31 -19.99 -24.07
CA GLY A 72 -10.49 -20.78 -24.40
C GLY A 72 -11.58 -20.79 -23.30
N LEU A 73 -11.47 -19.90 -22.31
CA LEU A 73 -12.46 -19.77 -21.23
C LEU A 73 -13.58 -18.79 -21.65
N PRO A 74 -14.84 -18.99 -21.17
CA PRO A 74 -15.93 -18.09 -21.46
C PRO A 74 -15.67 -16.70 -20.84
N ALA A 75 -16.25 -15.64 -21.44
CA ALA A 75 -16.21 -14.30 -20.87
C ALA A 75 -16.98 -14.27 -19.54
N VAL A 76 -16.33 -13.83 -18.48
CA VAL A 76 -16.93 -13.75 -17.14
C VAL A 76 -17.98 -12.63 -17.08
N ASN A 77 -17.72 -11.52 -17.75
CA ASN A 77 -18.68 -10.43 -17.93
C ASN A 77 -18.91 -10.26 -19.42
N ALA A 78 -20.16 -10.29 -19.87
CA ALA A 78 -20.49 -9.96 -21.26
C ALA A 78 -19.86 -8.57 -21.56
N PRO A 79 -19.20 -8.39 -22.71
CA PRO A 79 -18.66 -7.09 -23.06
C PRO A 79 -19.84 -6.12 -23.07
N ALA A 80 -19.81 -5.15 -22.14
CA ALA A 80 -20.73 -4.03 -22.21
C ALA A 80 -20.63 -3.49 -23.64
N ARG A 81 -21.74 -3.62 -24.39
CA ARG A 81 -21.83 -3.10 -25.76
C ARG A 81 -21.38 -1.65 -25.66
N LYS A 82 -20.26 -1.30 -26.26
CA LYS A 82 -19.81 0.09 -26.36
C LYS A 82 -20.95 0.82 -27.06
N LYS A 83 -21.86 1.41 -26.31
CA LYS A 83 -22.70 2.48 -26.81
C LYS A 83 -21.73 3.60 -27.14
N GLU A 84 -21.82 4.11 -28.35
CA GLU A 84 -21.19 5.41 -28.64
C GLU A 84 -21.70 6.38 -27.59
N PRO A 85 -20.81 7.13 -26.92
CA PRO A 85 -21.24 8.03 -25.85
C PRO A 85 -22.17 9.07 -26.48
N ASP A 86 -23.44 9.03 -26.07
CA ASP A 86 -24.41 10.04 -26.42
C ASP A 86 -23.90 11.41 -25.94
N VAL A 87 -24.05 12.46 -26.73
CA VAL A 87 -23.59 13.81 -26.38
C VAL A 87 -24.13 14.22 -25.00
N LEU A 88 -25.38 13.82 -24.70
CA LEU A 88 -26.01 14.04 -23.39
C LEU A 88 -25.30 13.32 -22.24
N GLU A 89 -24.80 12.09 -22.46
CA GLU A 89 -24.03 11.35 -21.45
C GLU A 89 -22.66 12.02 -21.21
N THR A 90 -22.02 12.53 -22.24
CA THR A 90 -20.76 13.26 -22.14
C THR A 90 -20.91 14.58 -21.38
N GLU A 91 -21.97 15.34 -21.64
CA GLU A 91 -22.26 16.58 -20.90
C GLU A 91 -22.62 16.31 -19.43
N ALA A 92 -23.40 15.27 -19.15
CA ALA A 92 -23.74 14.85 -17.80
C ALA A 92 -22.48 14.43 -17.04
N PHE A 93 -21.57 13.69 -17.68
CA PHE A 93 -20.27 13.31 -17.10
C PHE A 93 -19.40 14.53 -16.80
N ASN A 94 -19.30 15.47 -17.71
CA ASN A 94 -18.52 16.71 -17.51
C ASN A 94 -19.11 17.60 -16.39
N ARG A 95 -20.43 17.66 -16.26
CA ARG A 95 -21.09 18.35 -15.13
C ARG A 95 -20.81 17.65 -13.80
N ALA A 96 -20.89 16.32 -13.78
CA ALA A 96 -20.56 15.52 -12.58
C ALA A 96 -19.10 15.72 -12.18
N GLN A 97 -18.16 15.70 -13.12
CA GLN A 97 -16.73 15.97 -12.86
C GLN A 97 -16.52 17.38 -12.26
N LYS A 98 -17.14 18.41 -12.83
CA LYS A 98 -17.04 19.78 -12.28
C LYS A 98 -17.65 19.88 -10.88
N ALA A 99 -18.76 19.18 -10.61
CA ALA A 99 -19.38 19.15 -9.28
C ALA A 99 -18.47 18.48 -8.25
N VAL A 100 -17.80 17.37 -8.62
CA VAL A 100 -16.81 16.68 -7.80
C VAL A 100 -15.64 17.61 -7.46
N LEU A 101 -15.05 18.26 -8.45
CA LEU A 101 -13.91 19.17 -8.25
C LEU A 101 -14.27 20.43 -7.43
N ARG A 102 -15.55 20.83 -7.41
CA ARG A 102 -16.04 21.96 -6.60
C ARG A 102 -16.39 21.57 -5.16
N ASN A 103 -16.43 20.29 -4.83
CA ASN A 103 -16.76 19.82 -3.50
C ASN A 103 -15.51 19.88 -2.60
N PRO A 104 -15.49 20.74 -1.54
CA PRO A 104 -14.34 20.87 -0.66
C PRO A 104 -13.99 19.56 0.07
N ALA A 105 -14.97 18.70 0.33
CA ALA A 105 -14.72 17.42 0.99
C ALA A 105 -13.76 16.52 0.19
N ILE A 106 -13.80 16.60 -1.14
CA ILE A 106 -12.90 15.82 -2.01
C ILE A 106 -11.46 16.32 -1.90
N TRP A 107 -11.27 17.63 -1.80
CA TRP A 107 -9.94 18.21 -1.62
C TRP A 107 -9.36 17.89 -0.25
N ILE A 108 -10.19 17.89 0.81
CA ILE A 108 -9.77 17.47 2.15
C ILE A 108 -9.35 16.00 2.14
N LEU A 109 -10.14 15.13 1.49
CA LEU A 109 -9.81 13.71 1.36
C LEU A 109 -8.51 13.50 0.56
N ALA A 110 -8.38 14.17 -0.58
CA ALA A 110 -7.18 14.10 -1.42
C ALA A 110 -5.93 14.59 -0.67
N LEU A 111 -6.04 15.68 0.08
CA LEU A 111 -4.94 16.23 0.86
C LEU A 111 -4.57 15.29 2.02
N SER A 112 -5.55 14.72 2.70
CA SER A 112 -5.34 13.72 3.77
C SER A 112 -4.61 12.48 3.22
N SER A 113 -5.04 11.98 2.06
CA SER A 113 -4.37 10.86 1.38
C SER A 113 -2.94 11.24 0.98
N ALA A 114 -2.72 12.44 0.45
CA ALA A 114 -1.39 12.92 0.08
C ALA A 114 -0.43 12.94 1.29
N PHE A 115 -0.84 13.49 2.43
CA PHE A 115 -0.01 13.51 3.64
C PHE A 115 0.27 12.10 4.19
N MET A 116 -0.72 11.21 4.15
CA MET A 116 -0.52 9.81 4.52
C MET A 116 0.54 9.14 3.63
N TYR A 117 0.46 9.32 2.31
CA TYR A 117 1.44 8.75 1.39
C TYR A 117 2.82 9.40 1.53
N ILE A 118 2.90 10.70 1.78
CA ILE A 118 4.18 11.40 2.06
C ILE A 118 4.86 10.75 3.28
N SER A 119 4.16 10.56 4.39
CA SER A 119 4.72 9.94 5.59
C SER A 119 5.16 8.50 5.34
N ARG A 120 4.35 7.71 4.61
CA ARG A 120 4.68 6.34 4.24
C ARG A 120 5.96 6.26 3.40
N TYR A 121 6.03 7.03 2.32
CA TYR A 121 7.19 7.00 1.44
C TYR A 121 8.44 7.60 2.09
N ALA A 122 8.30 8.59 2.98
CA ALA A 122 9.42 9.11 3.75
C ALA A 122 10.04 8.03 4.64
N VAL A 123 9.22 7.29 5.40
CA VAL A 123 9.70 6.18 6.24
C VAL A 123 10.33 5.07 5.40
N ASN A 124 9.68 4.66 4.30
CA ASN A 124 10.16 3.57 3.46
C ASN A 124 11.46 3.93 2.71
N SER A 125 11.61 5.18 2.27
CA SER A 125 12.79 5.60 1.50
C SER A 125 13.97 5.98 2.38
N TRP A 126 13.72 6.62 3.51
CA TRP A 126 14.76 7.20 4.36
C TRP A 126 14.90 6.52 5.72
N GLY A 127 13.94 5.69 6.14
CA GLY A 127 13.90 5.09 7.47
C GLY A 127 15.13 4.25 7.79
N VAL A 128 15.60 3.41 6.85
CA VAL A 128 16.81 2.60 7.04
C VAL A 128 18.03 3.50 7.22
N PHE A 129 18.18 4.53 6.38
CA PHE A 129 19.29 5.47 6.49
C PHE A 129 19.25 6.26 7.81
N TYR A 130 18.07 6.72 8.22
CA TYR A 130 17.87 7.41 9.50
C TYR A 130 18.28 6.54 10.70
N LEU A 131 17.83 5.28 10.72
CA LEU A 131 18.21 4.34 11.79
C LEU A 131 19.71 4.09 11.85
N GLN A 132 20.38 4.04 10.70
CA GLN A 132 21.83 3.87 10.65
C GLN A 132 22.59 5.14 11.06
N ALA A 133 22.23 6.29 10.49
CA ALA A 133 22.97 7.54 10.66
C ALA A 133 22.75 8.17 12.04
N GLU A 134 21.50 8.20 12.53
CA GLU A 134 21.13 8.91 13.76
C GLU A 134 21.10 7.99 14.98
N LYS A 135 20.68 6.72 14.79
CA LYS A 135 20.51 5.77 15.90
C LYS A 135 21.61 4.71 15.96
N GLY A 136 22.49 4.60 14.96
CA GLY A 136 23.65 3.70 14.97
C GLY A 136 23.32 2.23 14.76
N TYR A 137 22.16 1.89 14.21
CA TYR A 137 21.79 0.50 13.92
C TYR A 137 22.61 -0.10 12.77
N SER A 138 22.80 -1.42 12.79
CA SER A 138 23.31 -2.14 11.63
C SER A 138 22.31 -2.08 10.45
N THR A 139 22.79 -2.31 9.22
CA THR A 139 21.93 -2.36 8.03
C THR A 139 20.84 -3.42 8.16
N LEU A 140 21.17 -4.56 8.77
CA LEU A 140 20.23 -5.67 8.96
C LEU A 140 19.15 -5.30 9.98
N ASP A 141 19.52 -4.76 11.14
CA ASP A 141 18.56 -4.36 12.17
C ASP A 141 17.64 -3.25 11.68
N ALA A 142 18.20 -2.24 11.01
CA ALA A 142 17.43 -1.16 10.42
C ALA A 142 16.44 -1.67 9.35
N GLY A 143 16.89 -2.56 8.46
CA GLY A 143 16.04 -3.20 7.45
C GLY A 143 14.93 -4.04 8.11
N PHE A 144 15.24 -4.78 9.16
CA PHE A 144 14.26 -5.56 9.91
C PHE A 144 13.21 -4.68 10.59
N ILE A 145 13.62 -3.62 11.29
CA ILE A 145 12.71 -2.66 11.94
C ILE A 145 11.73 -2.05 10.93
N ILE A 146 12.23 -1.58 9.78
CA ILE A 146 11.35 -1.00 8.75
C ILE A 146 10.43 -2.05 8.11
N SER A 147 10.90 -3.29 7.91
CA SER A 147 10.07 -4.35 7.34
C SER A 147 8.84 -4.70 8.20
N ILE A 148 8.95 -4.56 9.53
CA ILE A 148 7.84 -4.76 10.47
C ILE A 148 6.65 -3.86 10.12
N SER A 149 6.90 -2.62 9.73
CA SER A 149 5.81 -1.70 9.37
C SER A 149 4.99 -2.21 8.17
N SER A 150 5.64 -2.81 7.18
CA SER A 150 4.96 -3.38 6.01
C SER A 150 4.15 -4.63 6.37
N VAL A 151 4.69 -5.51 7.24
CA VAL A 151 3.96 -6.70 7.73
C VAL A 151 2.74 -6.28 8.55
N CYS A 152 2.91 -5.33 9.47
CA CYS A 152 1.80 -4.80 10.27
C CYS A 152 0.78 -4.05 9.40
N GLY A 153 1.22 -3.43 8.29
CA GLY A 153 0.35 -2.82 7.30
C GLY A 153 -0.61 -3.81 6.65
N ILE A 154 -0.18 -5.05 6.37
CA ILE A 154 -1.05 -6.13 5.87
C ILE A 154 -2.17 -6.39 6.88
N VAL A 155 -1.80 -6.57 8.15
CA VAL A 155 -2.76 -6.82 9.23
C VAL A 155 -3.75 -5.66 9.34
N GLY A 156 -3.26 -4.40 9.35
CA GLY A 156 -4.11 -3.21 9.38
C GLY A 156 -5.10 -3.17 8.22
N THR A 157 -4.63 -3.46 7.01
CA THR A 157 -5.47 -3.50 5.79
C THR A 157 -6.56 -4.58 5.89
N MET A 158 -6.21 -5.79 6.32
CA MET A 158 -7.15 -6.91 6.43
C MET A 158 -8.24 -6.66 7.49
N PHE A 159 -7.87 -6.07 8.61
CA PHE A 159 -8.81 -5.83 9.71
C PHE A 159 -9.55 -4.49 9.60
N SER A 160 -9.20 -3.60 8.68
CA SER A 160 -9.82 -2.28 8.52
C SER A 160 -11.33 -2.34 8.34
N GLY A 161 -11.83 -3.25 7.49
CA GLY A 161 -13.26 -3.47 7.27
C GLY A 161 -13.98 -3.92 8.53
N VAL A 162 -13.44 -4.92 9.22
CA VAL A 162 -14.00 -5.45 10.48
C VAL A 162 -14.03 -4.37 11.57
N ILE A 163 -12.97 -3.57 11.68
CA ILE A 163 -12.88 -2.45 12.63
C ILE A 163 -13.98 -1.44 12.34
N SER A 164 -14.14 -1.02 11.08
CA SER A 164 -15.16 -0.06 10.67
C SER A 164 -16.57 -0.56 10.95
N ASP A 165 -16.88 -1.80 10.55
CA ASP A 165 -18.23 -2.32 10.59
C ASP A 165 -18.65 -2.68 12.01
N LYS A 166 -17.78 -3.36 12.78
CA LYS A 166 -18.12 -3.88 14.11
C LYS A 166 -18.07 -2.82 15.20
N PHE A 167 -17.10 -1.90 15.16
CA PHE A 167 -16.88 -0.92 16.23
C PHE A 167 -17.45 0.47 15.92
N PHE A 168 -17.59 0.82 14.63
CA PHE A 168 -17.99 2.17 14.22
C PHE A 168 -19.25 2.21 13.34
N GLY A 169 -19.97 1.08 13.22
CA GLY A 169 -21.23 1.00 12.46
C GLY A 169 -21.07 1.44 11.00
N GLY A 170 -19.94 1.12 10.37
CA GLY A 170 -19.63 1.48 8.98
C GLY A 170 -19.17 2.91 8.76
N ARG A 171 -19.05 3.73 9.82
CA ARG A 171 -18.52 5.09 9.73
C ARG A 171 -17.01 5.07 9.60
N ARG A 172 -16.48 5.50 8.47
CA ARG A 172 -15.03 5.45 8.16
C ARG A 172 -14.26 6.67 8.71
N ASN A 173 -14.94 7.79 8.97
CA ASN A 173 -14.27 9.04 9.39
C ASN A 173 -13.66 8.95 10.78
N VAL A 174 -14.36 8.32 11.75
CA VAL A 174 -13.88 8.22 13.13
C VAL A 174 -12.64 7.32 13.24
N PRO A 175 -12.64 6.07 12.71
CA PRO A 175 -11.43 5.26 12.73
C PRO A 175 -10.29 5.90 11.91
N ALA A 176 -10.56 6.57 10.80
CA ALA A 176 -9.52 7.29 10.06
C ALA A 176 -8.83 8.36 10.93
N LEU A 177 -9.58 9.12 11.72
CA LEU A 177 -9.01 10.09 12.66
C LEU A 177 -8.16 9.41 13.74
N ILE A 178 -8.70 8.36 14.38
CA ILE A 178 -7.98 7.62 15.44
C ILE A 178 -6.67 7.05 14.92
N PHE A 179 -6.70 6.34 13.80
CA PHE A 179 -5.48 5.74 13.22
C PHE A 179 -4.53 6.79 12.65
N GLY A 180 -5.05 7.95 12.20
CA GLY A 180 -4.23 9.12 11.87
C GLY A 180 -3.45 9.64 13.08
N LEU A 181 -4.09 9.78 14.24
CA LEU A 181 -3.43 10.17 15.49
C LEU A 181 -2.42 9.12 15.97
N VAL A 182 -2.77 7.82 15.88
CA VAL A 182 -1.82 6.73 16.16
C VAL A 182 -0.59 6.82 15.27
N ASN A 183 -0.77 7.16 13.99
CA ASN A 183 0.33 7.33 13.05
C ASN A 183 1.25 8.50 13.43
N VAL A 184 0.67 9.65 13.83
CA VAL A 184 1.44 10.78 14.34
C VAL A 184 2.23 10.38 15.60
N LEU A 185 1.59 9.68 16.54
CA LEU A 185 2.26 9.18 17.75
C LEU A 185 3.41 8.23 17.40
N ALA A 186 3.20 7.32 16.46
CA ALA A 186 4.24 6.39 16.00
C ALA A 186 5.45 7.14 15.41
N LEU A 187 5.21 8.16 14.58
CA LEU A 187 6.28 9.01 14.04
C LEU A 187 6.99 9.82 15.12
N CYS A 188 6.25 10.35 16.10
CA CYS A 188 6.86 11.03 17.25
C CYS A 188 7.76 10.07 18.04
N LEU A 189 7.32 8.86 18.33
CA LEU A 189 8.16 7.84 19.00
C LEU A 189 9.39 7.51 18.17
N PHE A 190 9.24 7.34 16.86
CA PHE A 190 10.33 7.00 15.98
C PHE A 190 11.39 8.11 15.87
N LEU A 191 10.96 9.37 15.79
CA LEU A 191 11.85 10.51 15.54
C LEU A 191 12.40 11.15 16.84
N LEU A 192 11.59 11.24 17.89
CA LEU A 192 11.94 12.00 19.09
C LEU A 192 12.65 11.19 20.17
N VAL A 193 12.59 9.86 20.12
CA VAL A 193 13.32 9.02 21.07
C VAL A 193 14.77 8.89 20.58
N PRO A 194 15.75 9.50 21.29
CA PRO A 194 17.14 9.48 20.87
C PRO A 194 17.79 8.13 21.18
N GLY A 195 18.78 7.77 20.36
CA GLY A 195 19.56 6.54 20.54
C GLY A 195 18.87 5.26 20.07
N ALA A 196 19.61 4.16 20.16
CA ALA A 196 19.15 2.85 19.71
C ALA A 196 18.32 2.14 20.80
N HIS A 197 17.03 2.40 20.83
CA HIS A 197 16.08 1.67 21.68
C HIS A 197 15.26 0.70 20.83
N PHE A 198 15.82 -0.47 20.55
CA PHE A 198 15.28 -1.46 19.60
C PHE A 198 13.76 -1.71 19.78
N TRP A 199 13.30 -1.97 21.00
CA TRP A 199 11.89 -2.26 21.26
C TRP A 199 10.97 -1.06 21.06
N VAL A 200 11.46 0.15 21.29
CA VAL A 200 10.69 1.39 21.05
C VAL A 200 10.55 1.63 19.55
N ASP A 201 11.61 1.43 18.79
CA ASP A 201 11.61 1.59 17.33
C ASP A 201 10.74 0.51 16.66
N VAL A 202 10.80 -0.73 17.17
CA VAL A 202 9.88 -1.81 16.73
C VAL A 202 8.43 -1.44 17.03
N LEU A 203 8.13 -0.97 18.27
CA LEU A 203 6.76 -0.56 18.64
C LEU A 203 6.27 0.59 17.75
N ALA A 204 7.12 1.58 17.51
CA ALA A 204 6.80 2.69 16.60
C ALA A 204 6.45 2.18 15.20
N MET A 205 7.23 1.24 14.64
CA MET A 205 6.97 0.67 13.32
C MET A 205 5.74 -0.24 13.27
N VAL A 206 5.42 -0.96 14.36
CA VAL A 206 4.16 -1.71 14.49
C VAL A 206 2.95 -0.76 14.44
N LEU A 207 2.98 0.29 15.27
CA LEU A 207 1.88 1.29 15.29
C LEU A 207 1.76 2.02 13.96
N PHE A 208 2.88 2.40 13.36
CA PHE A 208 2.92 3.05 12.06
C PHE A 208 2.32 2.16 10.97
N GLY A 209 2.76 0.90 10.89
CA GLY A 209 2.27 -0.05 9.90
C GLY A 209 0.77 -0.31 10.04
N LEU A 210 0.28 -0.61 11.25
CA LEU A 210 -1.15 -0.79 11.52
C LEU A 210 -1.95 0.44 11.12
N GLY A 211 -1.48 1.64 11.52
CA GLY A 211 -2.12 2.91 11.19
C GLY A 211 -2.23 3.14 9.69
N ILE A 212 -1.12 3.01 8.97
CA ILE A 212 -1.07 3.16 7.50
C ILE A 212 -1.97 2.13 6.81
N GLY A 213 -1.94 0.85 7.23
CA GLY A 213 -2.76 -0.19 6.63
C GLY A 213 -4.26 0.10 6.71
N VAL A 214 -4.73 0.60 7.86
CA VAL A 214 -6.13 1.01 8.05
C VAL A 214 -6.45 2.26 7.23
N LEU A 215 -5.57 3.26 7.24
CA LEU A 215 -5.77 4.54 6.53
C LEU A 215 -5.83 4.35 5.01
N ILE A 216 -5.03 3.46 4.43
CA ILE A 216 -5.10 3.13 2.99
C ILE A 216 -6.51 2.67 2.60
N CYS A 217 -7.18 1.88 3.43
CA CYS A 217 -8.53 1.39 3.13
C CYS A 217 -9.61 2.46 3.31
N PHE A 218 -9.38 3.48 4.13
CA PHE A 218 -10.39 4.50 4.41
C PHE A 218 -10.23 5.77 3.58
N LEU A 219 -9.01 6.07 3.14
CA LEU A 219 -8.68 7.27 2.37
C LEU A 219 -8.36 6.97 0.88
N GLY A 220 -8.10 5.73 0.52
CA GLY A 220 -7.88 5.25 -0.85
C GLY A 220 -9.13 4.59 -1.39
#